data_90b67796512f25e38a88d94ff3236faa
#
_entry.id   90b67796512f25e38a88d94ff3236faa
#
_cell.length_a   1.000
_cell.length_b   1.000
_cell.length_c   1.000
_cell.angle_alpha   90.00
_cell.angle_beta   90.00
_cell.angle_gamma   90.00
#
_symmetry.space_group_name_H-M   'P 1'
#
loop_
_entity.id
_entity.type
_entity.pdbx_description
1 polymer ?
#
loop_
_entity_poly.entity_id
_entity_poly.type
_entity_poly.pdbx_seq_one_letter_code
_entity_poly.pdbx_strand_id
1 'polypeptide(L)'
;MRKNSTNSKIAIEMKSVSLNIPVNKIQQRTLKNKLVRTFTGGIIKNKKGGSFINALNNINCKVYEGDRIALIGHNGAGKTTFLRLISGIYSHTSGEFYKSIKIYPIIEKSFITSIELNGLTAIKAHYLQINNCLEGFEDFCEEIVNFTGLGEFLKLPIKTYSEGMKARLQFALTTSGKHESIALDEGFATGDKNFKISAQRRLDSFLDRTGTFFFASHSDELLKRFCKKAFVFQKGSISF
;
A
#
# COMPACT_ATOMS: atom_id res chain seq x y z
N MET A 1 15.99 36.96 7.50
CA MET A 1 16.15 35.48 7.53
C MET A 1 15.47 34.93 8.77
N ARG A 2 14.21 34.50 8.68
CA ARG A 2 13.50 33.83 9.79
C ARG A 2 13.66 32.32 9.57
N LYS A 3 14.45 31.64 10.39
CA LYS A 3 14.46 30.18 10.53
C LYS A 3 13.13 29.79 11.16
N ASN A 4 12.17 29.35 10.34
CA ASN A 4 11.01 28.59 10.83
C ASN A 4 11.53 27.21 11.24
N SER A 5 11.86 27.04 12.52
CA SER A 5 11.97 25.74 13.16
C SER A 5 10.55 25.19 13.32
N THR A 6 9.96 24.64 12.26
CA THR A 6 8.79 23.79 12.38
C THR A 6 9.21 22.58 13.22
N ASN A 7 8.68 22.49 14.41
CA ASN A 7 8.83 21.35 15.32
C ASN A 7 8.09 20.15 14.66
N SER A 8 8.74 19.53 13.67
CA SER A 8 8.15 18.45 12.87
C SER A 8 7.96 17.24 13.77
N LYS A 9 6.71 16.89 14.03
CA LYS A 9 6.35 15.75 14.89
C LYS A 9 6.79 14.44 14.25
N ILE A 10 7.39 13.56 15.06
CA ILE A 10 7.84 12.25 14.60
C ILE A 10 6.62 11.37 14.33
N ALA A 11 6.49 10.92 13.07
CA ALA A 11 5.46 10.00 12.63
C ALA A 11 5.88 8.53 12.84
N ILE A 12 7.14 8.22 12.48
CA ILE A 12 7.74 6.88 12.64
C ILE A 12 9.18 7.03 13.11
N GLU A 13 9.58 6.21 14.07
CA GLU A 13 10.98 6.00 14.45
C GLU A 13 11.27 4.50 14.55
N MET A 14 12.30 4.05 13.87
CA MET A 14 12.79 2.66 13.91
C MET A 14 14.25 2.65 14.31
N LYS A 15 14.60 1.78 15.28
CA LYS A 15 15.96 1.53 15.72
C LYS A 15 16.25 0.05 15.67
N SER A 16 17.11 -0.36 14.76
CA SER A 16 17.54 -1.75 14.53
C SER A 16 16.36 -2.72 14.33
N VAL A 17 15.29 -2.26 13.68
CA VAL A 17 14.08 -3.05 13.46
C VAL A 17 14.33 -4.13 12.42
N SER A 18 13.98 -5.38 12.79
CA SER A 18 14.05 -6.52 11.86
C SER A 18 12.73 -7.28 11.84
N LEU A 19 12.44 -7.91 10.70
CA LEU A 19 11.25 -8.74 10.50
C LEU A 19 11.66 -10.09 9.89
N ASN A 20 11.42 -11.15 10.64
CA ASN A 20 11.62 -12.53 10.22
C ASN A 20 10.28 -13.22 10.01
N ILE A 21 10.04 -13.72 8.80
CA ILE A 21 8.81 -14.44 8.44
C ILE A 21 9.06 -15.93 8.53
N PRO A 22 8.33 -16.69 9.39
CA PRO A 22 8.50 -18.13 9.52
C PRO A 22 8.05 -18.84 8.23
N VAL A 23 8.83 -19.84 7.78
CA VAL A 23 8.51 -20.67 6.63
C VAL A 23 8.09 -22.05 7.13
N ASN A 24 6.81 -22.39 6.99
CA ASN A 24 6.31 -23.71 7.38
C ASN A 24 6.92 -24.81 6.51
N LYS A 25 7.28 -25.96 7.13
CA LYS A 25 7.90 -27.11 6.45
C LYS A 25 7.09 -27.64 5.25
N ILE A 26 5.77 -27.47 5.26
CA ILE A 26 4.89 -27.87 4.15
C ILE A 26 5.15 -27.01 2.90
N GLN A 27 5.36 -25.72 3.09
CA GLN A 27 5.69 -24.80 1.98
C GLN A 27 7.12 -25.01 1.43
N GLN A 28 8.03 -25.58 2.22
CA GLN A 28 9.40 -25.85 1.76
C GLN A 28 9.45 -26.89 0.63
N ARG A 29 8.54 -27.86 0.57
CA ARG A 29 8.53 -28.88 -0.50
C ARG A 29 8.00 -28.32 -1.82
N THR A 30 7.06 -27.38 -1.81
CA THR A 30 6.44 -26.79 -3.01
C THR A 30 7.13 -25.48 -3.44
N LEU A 31 7.70 -24.73 -2.49
CA LEU A 31 8.31 -23.41 -2.71
C LEU A 31 9.81 -23.46 -3.03
N LYS A 32 10.46 -24.63 -2.87
CA LYS A 32 11.94 -24.74 -2.99
C LYS A 32 12.50 -24.27 -4.34
N ASN A 33 11.70 -24.23 -5.39
CA ASN A 33 12.23 -23.97 -6.75
C ASN A 33 11.66 -22.79 -7.52
N LYS A 34 10.58 -22.12 -7.09
CA LYS A 34 10.02 -21.01 -7.88
C LYS A 34 9.70 -19.71 -7.08
N LEU A 35 9.18 -19.81 -5.85
CA LEU A 35 8.67 -18.64 -5.14
C LEU A 35 9.72 -17.89 -4.31
N VAL A 36 10.70 -18.59 -3.74
CA VAL A 36 11.76 -17.98 -2.91
C VAL A 36 12.68 -17.06 -3.73
N ARG A 37 12.86 -17.34 -5.03
CA ARG A 37 13.69 -16.50 -5.93
C ARG A 37 12.95 -15.27 -6.46
N THR A 38 11.62 -15.30 -6.52
CA THR A 38 10.85 -14.25 -7.20
C THR A 38 10.22 -13.24 -6.24
N PHE A 39 9.95 -13.62 -4.97
CA PHE A 39 9.17 -12.80 -4.06
C PHE A 39 9.93 -12.19 -2.87
N THR A 40 11.09 -12.70 -2.51
CA THR A 40 11.84 -12.16 -1.38
C THR A 40 13.32 -12.16 -1.69
N GLY A 41 13.91 -10.98 -1.84
CA GLY A 41 15.37 -10.82 -1.79
C GLY A 41 15.96 -11.15 -0.41
N GLY A 42 15.14 -11.75 0.49
CA GLY A 42 15.52 -12.11 1.85
C GLY A 42 16.40 -13.36 1.92
N ILE A 43 17.35 -13.35 2.84
CA ILE A 43 18.24 -14.48 3.11
C ILE A 43 17.50 -15.50 3.97
N ILE A 44 17.37 -16.74 3.49
CA ILE A 44 16.86 -17.83 4.29
C ILE A 44 17.90 -18.21 5.35
N LYS A 45 17.54 -18.09 6.62
CA LYS A 45 18.36 -18.52 7.75
C LYS A 45 17.73 -19.72 8.43
N ASN A 46 18.53 -20.75 8.68
CA ASN A 46 18.11 -21.92 9.48
C ASN A 46 18.57 -21.72 10.92
N LYS A 47 17.66 -21.77 11.88
CA LYS A 47 17.97 -21.88 13.31
C LYS A 47 17.42 -23.18 13.86
N LYS A 48 17.96 -23.63 15.03
CA LYS A 48 17.36 -24.72 15.81
C LYS A 48 15.91 -24.31 16.14
N GLY A 49 14.92 -24.86 15.42
CA GLY A 49 13.50 -24.55 15.58
C GLY A 49 12.73 -24.19 14.32
N GLY A 50 13.38 -24.00 13.16
CA GLY A 50 12.70 -23.73 11.88
C GLY A 50 13.49 -22.87 10.92
N SER A 51 13.01 -22.81 9.68
CA SER A 51 13.53 -21.90 8.66
C SER A 51 12.72 -20.62 8.66
N PHE A 52 13.37 -19.47 8.51
CA PHE A 52 12.70 -18.18 8.36
C PHE A 52 13.37 -17.34 7.28
N ILE A 53 12.59 -16.43 6.70
CA ILE A 53 13.07 -15.44 5.76
C ILE A 53 13.28 -14.15 6.53
N ASN A 54 14.51 -13.64 6.53
CA ASN A 54 14.80 -12.31 7.04
C ASN A 54 14.34 -11.30 5.96
N ALA A 55 13.12 -10.79 6.12
CA ALA A 55 12.49 -9.94 5.13
C ALA A 55 12.87 -8.46 5.28
N LEU A 56 13.10 -8.02 6.53
CA LEU A 56 13.69 -6.70 6.85
C LEU A 56 14.81 -6.91 7.86
N ASN A 57 15.91 -6.21 7.67
CA ASN A 57 17.14 -6.41 8.43
C ASN A 57 17.71 -5.09 8.93
N ASN A 58 17.69 -4.90 10.24
CA ASN A 58 18.32 -3.77 10.92
C ASN A 58 17.91 -2.39 10.32
N ILE A 59 16.61 -2.18 10.18
CA ILE A 59 16.07 -0.92 9.67
C ILE A 59 16.23 0.17 10.73
N ASN A 60 16.88 1.26 10.32
CA ASN A 60 17.01 2.46 11.11
C ASN A 60 16.47 3.63 10.29
N CYS A 61 15.42 4.28 10.73
CA CYS A 61 14.87 5.45 10.03
C CYS A 61 14.06 6.34 10.98
N LYS A 62 13.93 7.60 10.60
CA LYS A 62 13.07 8.58 11.24
C LYS A 62 12.26 9.31 10.17
N VAL A 63 10.94 9.32 10.34
CA VAL A 63 9.97 9.93 9.45
C VAL A 63 9.16 10.94 10.23
N TYR A 64 8.91 12.09 9.66
CA TYR A 64 8.12 13.15 10.24
C TYR A 64 6.73 13.27 9.58
N GLU A 65 5.77 13.80 10.30
CA GLU A 65 4.45 14.09 9.73
C GLU A 65 4.59 15.03 8.51
N GLY A 66 3.90 14.69 7.41
CA GLY A 66 4.01 15.40 6.14
C GLY A 66 5.16 14.93 5.24
N ASP A 67 5.98 13.97 5.67
CA ASP A 67 7.00 13.39 4.81
C ASP A 67 6.38 12.56 3.67
N ARG A 68 6.89 12.74 2.47
CA ARG A 68 6.51 12.04 1.25
C ARG A 68 7.70 11.25 0.74
N ILE A 69 7.65 9.92 0.95
CA ILE A 69 8.83 9.05 0.82
C ILE A 69 8.64 8.06 -0.32
N ALA A 70 9.55 8.10 -1.29
CA ALA A 70 9.69 7.09 -2.33
C ALA A 70 10.39 5.84 -1.77
N LEU A 71 9.89 4.66 -2.10
CA LEU A 71 10.54 3.39 -1.82
C LEU A 71 11.14 2.86 -3.11
N ILE A 72 12.46 2.87 -3.22
CA ILE A 72 13.21 2.50 -4.41
C ILE A 72 13.96 1.19 -4.13
N GLY A 73 14.02 0.30 -5.13
CA GLY A 73 14.76 -0.96 -5.04
C GLY A 73 14.16 -2.03 -5.96
N HIS A 74 14.94 -3.07 -6.25
CA HIS A 74 14.52 -4.17 -7.11
C HIS A 74 13.37 -4.98 -6.50
N ASN A 75 12.71 -5.83 -7.31
CA ASN A 75 11.68 -6.73 -6.83
C ASN A 75 12.24 -7.67 -5.77
N GLY A 76 11.50 -7.84 -4.66
CA GLY A 76 11.96 -8.62 -3.52
C GLY A 76 12.96 -7.90 -2.59
N ALA A 77 13.29 -6.63 -2.80
CA ALA A 77 14.20 -5.89 -1.92
C ALA A 77 13.63 -5.60 -0.52
N GLY A 78 12.30 -5.79 -0.30
CA GLY A 78 11.63 -5.59 0.99
C GLY A 78 10.64 -4.43 1.03
N LYS A 79 10.41 -3.70 -0.07
CA LYS A 79 9.50 -2.53 -0.13
C LYS A 79 8.08 -2.85 0.37
N THR A 80 7.41 -3.83 -0.23
CA THR A 80 6.06 -4.25 0.19
C THR A 80 6.02 -4.74 1.63
N THR A 81 7.07 -5.45 2.08
CA THR A 81 7.18 -5.91 3.47
C THR A 81 7.29 -4.74 4.43
N PHE A 82 8.06 -3.73 4.08
CA PHE A 82 8.16 -2.49 4.87
C PHE A 82 6.82 -1.74 4.93
N LEU A 83 6.11 -1.60 3.79
CA LEU A 83 4.78 -0.99 3.77
C LEU A 83 3.79 -1.75 4.67
N ARG A 84 3.80 -3.09 4.66
CA ARG A 84 2.97 -3.92 5.55
C ARG A 84 3.34 -3.75 7.02
N LEU A 85 4.63 -3.61 7.33
CA LEU A 85 5.10 -3.36 8.71
C LEU A 85 4.60 -2.00 9.22
N ILE A 86 4.83 -0.91 8.48
CA ILE A 86 4.42 0.43 8.92
C ILE A 86 2.90 0.60 8.99
N SER A 87 2.15 -0.15 8.19
CA SER A 87 0.68 -0.19 8.22
C SER A 87 0.13 -1.05 9.37
N GLY A 88 0.98 -1.81 10.07
CA GLY A 88 0.57 -2.68 11.19
C GLY A 88 0.00 -4.03 10.75
N ILE A 89 0.13 -4.41 9.47
CA ILE A 89 -0.23 -5.74 8.96
C ILE A 89 0.76 -6.79 9.47
N TYR A 90 2.04 -6.43 9.58
CA TYR A 90 3.07 -7.26 10.19
C TYR A 90 3.60 -6.62 11.46
N SER A 91 4.01 -7.47 12.41
CA SER A 91 4.74 -7.04 13.60
C SER A 91 6.23 -7.31 13.43
N HIS A 92 7.08 -6.39 13.89
CA HIS A 92 8.53 -6.58 13.89
C HIS A 92 8.93 -7.73 14.85
N THR A 93 10.07 -8.36 14.60
CA THR A 93 10.59 -9.46 15.41
C THR A 93 11.67 -9.02 16.39
N SER A 94 12.33 -7.91 16.12
CA SER A 94 13.34 -7.32 17.01
C SER A 94 13.55 -5.83 16.68
N GLY A 95 14.17 -5.09 17.62
CA GLY A 95 14.38 -3.65 17.54
C GLY A 95 13.28 -2.86 18.22
N GLU A 96 13.37 -1.53 18.12
CA GLU A 96 12.39 -0.58 18.66
C GLU A 96 11.63 0.07 17.51
N PHE A 97 10.30 0.01 17.54
CA PHE A 97 9.43 0.61 16.54
C PHE A 97 8.39 1.49 17.22
N TYR A 98 8.50 2.80 16.99
CA TYR A 98 7.52 3.81 17.41
C TYR A 98 6.75 4.33 16.20
N LYS A 99 5.43 4.48 16.36
CA LYS A 99 4.52 5.05 15.35
C LYS A 99 3.44 5.88 16.04
N SER A 100 3.31 7.15 15.67
CA SER A 100 2.30 8.08 16.20
C SER A 100 1.08 8.26 15.29
N ILE A 101 1.17 7.84 14.02
CA ILE A 101 0.13 8.04 13.01
C ILE A 101 -0.48 6.71 12.55
N LYS A 102 -1.75 6.74 12.15
CA LYS A 102 -2.39 5.60 11.47
C LYS A 102 -2.08 5.67 9.98
N ILE A 103 -1.48 4.63 9.43
CA ILE A 103 -1.14 4.56 8.00
C ILE A 103 -2.12 3.60 7.33
N TYR A 104 -2.86 4.11 6.34
CA TYR A 104 -3.80 3.32 5.57
C TYR A 104 -3.08 2.54 4.46
N PRO A 105 -3.17 1.19 4.46
CA PRO A 105 -2.47 0.39 3.46
C PRO A 105 -3.23 0.32 2.14
N ILE A 106 -2.57 0.68 1.06
CA ILE A 106 -3.02 0.51 -0.33
C ILE A 106 -1.99 -0.39 -1.01
N ILE A 107 -1.90 -1.63 -0.53
CA ILE A 107 -0.77 -2.54 -0.84
C ILE A 107 -1.21 -3.70 -1.74
N GLU A 108 -2.47 -4.11 -1.69
CA GLU A 108 -2.95 -5.27 -2.42
C GLU A 108 -3.89 -4.88 -3.56
N LYS A 109 -3.79 -5.59 -4.68
CA LYS A 109 -4.68 -5.41 -5.85
C LYS A 109 -6.13 -5.80 -5.56
N SER A 110 -6.41 -6.46 -4.44
CA SER A 110 -7.74 -6.94 -4.06
C SER A 110 -8.27 -6.17 -2.85
N PHE A 111 -8.84 -5.01 -3.11
CA PHE A 111 -9.56 -4.21 -2.10
C PHE A 111 -11.01 -4.69 -1.90
N ILE A 112 -11.49 -5.51 -2.82
CA ILE A 112 -12.86 -5.99 -2.83
C ILE A 112 -12.92 -7.19 -1.92
N THR A 113 -13.66 -7.07 -0.84
CA THR A 113 -13.79 -8.04 0.24
C THR A 113 -14.29 -9.42 -0.25
N SER A 114 -15.09 -9.45 -1.33
CA SER A 114 -15.56 -10.67 -1.98
C SER A 114 -15.96 -10.41 -3.42
N ILE A 115 -15.53 -11.27 -4.32
CA ILE A 115 -15.94 -11.23 -5.74
C ILE A 115 -17.39 -11.68 -5.97
N GLU A 116 -18.03 -12.31 -4.97
CA GLU A 116 -19.43 -12.73 -5.02
C GLU A 116 -20.38 -11.55 -4.78
N LEU A 117 -19.93 -10.47 -4.16
CA LEU A 117 -20.72 -9.25 -3.98
C LEU A 117 -20.95 -8.56 -5.33
N ASN A 118 -22.09 -7.89 -5.47
CA ASN A 118 -22.27 -6.92 -6.55
C ASN A 118 -21.50 -5.61 -6.23
N GLY A 119 -21.30 -4.78 -7.27
CA GLY A 119 -20.53 -3.56 -7.14
C GLY A 119 -21.09 -2.58 -6.11
N LEU A 120 -22.44 -2.40 -6.08
CA LEU A 120 -23.09 -1.49 -5.13
C LEU A 120 -22.88 -1.95 -3.68
N THR A 121 -22.99 -3.25 -3.43
CA THR A 121 -22.73 -3.81 -2.10
C THR A 121 -21.25 -3.65 -1.71
N ALA A 122 -20.33 -3.81 -2.65
CA ALA A 122 -18.90 -3.58 -2.40
C ALA A 122 -18.61 -2.10 -2.08
N ILE A 123 -19.23 -1.15 -2.79
CA ILE A 123 -19.14 0.29 -2.51
C ILE A 123 -19.64 0.56 -1.08
N LYS A 124 -20.80 0.02 -0.70
CA LYS A 124 -21.37 0.20 0.64
C LYS A 124 -20.48 -0.40 1.74
N ALA A 125 -19.96 -1.61 1.51
CA ALA A 125 -19.05 -2.26 2.46
C ALA A 125 -17.77 -1.44 2.67
N HIS A 126 -17.19 -0.92 1.58
CA HIS A 126 -16.01 -0.06 1.64
C HIS A 126 -16.28 1.25 2.40
N TYR A 127 -17.43 1.89 2.13
CA TYR A 127 -17.82 3.11 2.82
C TYR A 127 -17.96 2.90 4.33
N LEU A 128 -18.65 1.81 4.74
CA LEU A 128 -18.79 1.45 6.15
C LEU A 128 -17.45 1.15 6.83
N GLN A 129 -16.51 0.52 6.11
CA GLN A 129 -15.18 0.22 6.64
C GLN A 129 -14.37 1.49 6.96
N ILE A 130 -14.59 2.56 6.21
CA ILE A 130 -13.87 3.84 6.40
C ILE A 130 -14.58 4.72 7.44
N ASN A 131 -15.92 4.83 7.37
CA ASN A 131 -16.68 5.83 8.11
C ASN A 131 -17.43 5.28 9.33
N ASN A 132 -17.60 3.94 9.44
CA ASN A 132 -18.38 3.26 10.48
C ASN A 132 -19.88 3.69 10.59
N CYS A 133 -20.40 4.44 9.62
CA CYS A 133 -21.77 4.89 9.53
C CYS A 133 -22.21 5.02 8.07
N LEU A 134 -23.51 5.26 7.82
CA LEU A 134 -24.05 5.44 6.45
C LEU A 134 -24.37 6.90 6.13
N GLU A 135 -24.05 7.84 7.00
CA GLU A 135 -24.25 9.27 6.75
C GLU A 135 -23.37 9.71 5.56
N GLY A 136 -24.00 10.32 4.53
CA GLY A 136 -23.32 10.72 3.29
C GLY A 136 -23.00 9.57 2.31
N PHE A 137 -23.54 8.37 2.55
CA PHE A 137 -23.30 7.23 1.66
C PHE A 137 -23.86 7.45 0.25
N GLU A 138 -24.99 8.11 0.12
CA GLU A 138 -25.65 8.34 -1.17
C GLU A 138 -24.78 9.17 -2.11
N ASP A 139 -24.26 10.31 -1.62
CA ASP A 139 -23.35 11.17 -2.38
C ASP A 139 -22.05 10.44 -2.75
N PHE A 140 -21.51 9.69 -1.81
CA PHE A 140 -20.34 8.85 -2.04
C PHE A 140 -20.59 7.79 -3.11
N CYS A 141 -21.72 7.11 -3.05
CA CYS A 141 -22.08 6.07 -4.00
C CYS A 141 -22.25 6.67 -5.41
N GLU A 142 -22.96 7.80 -5.53
CA GLU A 142 -23.14 8.51 -6.78
C GLU A 142 -21.79 8.94 -7.39
N GLU A 143 -20.88 9.46 -6.60
CA GLU A 143 -19.53 9.84 -7.03
C GLU A 143 -18.76 8.64 -7.60
N ILE A 144 -18.82 7.46 -6.95
CA ILE A 144 -18.15 6.25 -7.42
C ILE A 144 -18.81 5.72 -8.70
N VAL A 145 -20.16 5.72 -8.77
CA VAL A 145 -20.90 5.30 -9.97
C VAL A 145 -20.51 6.14 -11.16
N ASN A 146 -20.53 7.47 -11.02
CA ASN A 146 -20.20 8.42 -12.06
C ASN A 146 -18.74 8.29 -12.51
N PHE A 147 -17.81 8.16 -11.56
CA PHE A 147 -16.39 8.04 -11.88
C PHE A 147 -16.06 6.74 -12.60
N THR A 148 -16.62 5.61 -12.16
CA THR A 148 -16.33 4.29 -12.77
C THR A 148 -16.94 4.13 -14.14
N GLY A 149 -18.09 4.78 -14.39
CA GLY A 149 -18.88 4.62 -15.62
C GLY A 149 -19.41 3.20 -15.81
N LEU A 150 -19.55 2.41 -14.74
CA LEU A 150 -19.99 1.02 -14.82
C LEU A 150 -21.52 0.87 -14.90
N GLY A 151 -22.29 1.88 -14.50
CA GLY A 151 -23.74 1.91 -14.61
C GLY A 151 -24.43 0.64 -14.06
N GLU A 152 -25.29 0.02 -14.87
CA GLU A 152 -26.04 -1.19 -14.50
C GLU A 152 -25.16 -2.39 -14.14
N PHE A 153 -23.92 -2.44 -14.63
CA PHE A 153 -22.98 -3.52 -14.24
C PHE A 153 -22.74 -3.56 -12.74
N LEU A 154 -22.86 -2.43 -12.03
CA LEU A 154 -22.69 -2.40 -10.57
C LEU A 154 -23.73 -3.25 -9.82
N LYS A 155 -24.84 -3.61 -10.46
CA LYS A 155 -25.84 -4.53 -9.90
C LYS A 155 -25.46 -6.00 -10.03
N LEU A 156 -24.47 -6.32 -10.87
CA LEU A 156 -24.02 -7.70 -11.14
C LEU A 156 -22.88 -8.09 -10.17
N PRO A 157 -22.68 -9.40 -9.91
CA PRO A 157 -21.56 -9.88 -9.12
C PRO A 157 -20.21 -9.51 -9.75
N ILE A 158 -19.27 -9.06 -8.93
CA ILE A 158 -17.94 -8.60 -9.37
C ILE A 158 -17.14 -9.70 -10.10
N LYS A 159 -17.41 -10.98 -9.80
CA LYS A 159 -16.81 -12.10 -10.53
C LYS A 159 -17.12 -12.08 -12.03
N THR A 160 -18.21 -11.45 -12.45
CA THR A 160 -18.59 -11.31 -13.87
C THR A 160 -17.93 -10.13 -14.57
N TYR A 161 -17.23 -9.27 -13.83
CA TYR A 161 -16.58 -8.09 -14.39
C TYR A 161 -15.33 -8.46 -15.18
N SER A 162 -15.08 -7.72 -16.26
CA SER A 162 -13.77 -7.74 -16.91
C SER A 162 -12.68 -7.22 -15.95
N GLU A 163 -11.43 -7.54 -16.24
CA GLU A 163 -10.31 -7.02 -15.42
C GLU A 163 -10.25 -5.48 -15.43
N GLY A 164 -10.61 -4.84 -16.55
CA GLY A 164 -10.73 -3.39 -16.64
C GLY A 164 -11.83 -2.81 -15.74
N MET A 165 -13.01 -3.46 -15.67
CA MET A 165 -14.10 -3.06 -14.79
C MET A 165 -13.72 -3.21 -13.32
N LYS A 166 -13.08 -4.32 -12.96
CA LYS A 166 -12.55 -4.55 -11.62
C LYS A 166 -11.54 -3.47 -11.24
N ALA A 167 -10.60 -3.18 -12.15
CA ALA A 167 -9.57 -2.16 -11.92
C ALA A 167 -10.19 -0.75 -11.72
N ARG A 168 -11.21 -0.38 -12.50
CA ARG A 168 -11.91 0.90 -12.34
C ARG A 168 -12.60 1.01 -10.99
N LEU A 169 -13.35 -0.02 -10.58
CA LEU A 169 -14.04 -0.02 -9.30
C LEU A 169 -13.04 0.02 -8.14
N GLN A 170 -12.00 -0.81 -8.19
CA GLN A 170 -10.95 -0.83 -7.19
C GLN A 170 -10.25 0.53 -7.06
N PHE A 171 -9.89 1.13 -8.20
CA PHE A 171 -9.24 2.43 -8.23
C PHE A 171 -10.14 3.52 -7.62
N ALA A 172 -11.43 3.54 -8.00
CA ALA A 172 -12.40 4.49 -7.47
C ALA A 172 -12.52 4.40 -5.95
N LEU A 173 -12.70 3.19 -5.41
CA LEU A 173 -12.80 2.95 -3.98
C LEU A 173 -11.52 3.34 -3.23
N THR A 174 -10.37 2.97 -3.75
CA THR A 174 -9.07 3.27 -3.13
C THR A 174 -8.81 4.78 -3.01
N THR A 175 -9.23 5.55 -4.01
CA THR A 175 -8.95 7.00 -4.09
C THR A 175 -10.09 7.88 -3.56
N SER A 176 -11.17 7.28 -3.04
CA SER A 176 -12.35 8.01 -2.54
C SER A 176 -12.21 8.50 -1.10
N GLY A 177 -11.45 7.79 -0.27
CA GLY A 177 -11.28 8.13 1.15
C GLY A 177 -10.39 9.36 1.37
N LYS A 178 -10.59 10.03 2.51
CA LYS A 178 -9.66 11.01 3.05
C LYS A 178 -8.73 10.31 4.03
N HIS A 179 -7.48 10.17 3.68
CA HIS A 179 -6.48 9.54 4.53
C HIS A 179 -5.37 10.53 4.85
N GLU A 180 -5.09 10.74 6.12
CA GLU A 180 -3.99 11.60 6.57
C GLU A 180 -2.64 10.99 6.21
N SER A 181 -2.55 9.66 6.19
CA SER A 181 -1.33 8.93 5.88
C SER A 181 -1.61 7.64 5.14
N ILE A 182 -0.86 7.35 4.07
CA ILE A 182 -1.02 6.16 3.24
C ILE A 182 0.31 5.43 2.99
N ALA A 183 0.20 4.11 2.79
CA ALA A 183 1.25 3.25 2.28
C ALA A 183 0.79 2.66 0.94
N LEU A 184 1.39 3.12 -0.15
CA LEU A 184 0.99 2.82 -1.52
C LEU A 184 2.02 1.91 -2.19
N ASP A 185 1.60 0.72 -2.58
CA ASP A 185 2.40 -0.20 -3.40
C ASP A 185 1.87 -0.21 -4.85
N GLU A 186 2.69 -0.64 -5.78
CA GLU A 186 2.36 -0.67 -7.21
C GLU A 186 0.98 -1.26 -7.51
N GLY A 187 0.26 -0.68 -8.46
CA GLY A 187 -0.96 -1.29 -8.97
C GLY A 187 -2.04 -0.37 -9.53
N PHE A 188 -1.79 0.93 -9.68
CA PHE A 188 -2.76 1.83 -10.32
C PHE A 188 -2.71 1.84 -11.86
N ALA A 189 -2.33 0.72 -12.49
CA ALA A 189 -2.38 0.59 -13.94
C ALA A 189 -3.84 0.38 -14.39
N THR A 190 -4.45 1.43 -14.89
CA THR A 190 -5.76 1.37 -15.55
C THR A 190 -5.55 1.08 -17.04
N GLY A 191 -5.99 -0.09 -17.51
CA GLY A 191 -5.75 -0.57 -18.88
C GLY A 191 -6.48 0.20 -20.00
N ASP A 192 -7.39 1.11 -19.67
CA ASP A 192 -8.22 1.82 -20.65
C ASP A 192 -7.69 3.25 -20.86
N LYS A 193 -7.40 3.60 -22.12
CA LYS A 193 -6.84 4.92 -22.49
C LYS A 193 -7.75 6.09 -22.08
N ASN A 194 -9.06 5.96 -22.22
CA ASN A 194 -10.02 7.03 -21.89
C ASN A 194 -10.13 7.21 -20.37
N PHE A 195 -10.14 6.12 -19.63
CA PHE A 195 -10.17 6.14 -18.16
C PHE A 195 -8.85 6.65 -17.56
N LYS A 196 -7.74 6.46 -18.26
CA LYS A 196 -6.40 6.84 -17.77
C LYS A 196 -6.29 8.34 -17.42
N ILE A 197 -6.90 9.23 -18.21
CA ILE A 197 -6.84 10.67 -17.95
C ILE A 197 -7.61 11.04 -16.67
N SER A 198 -8.83 10.52 -16.52
CA SER A 198 -9.65 10.74 -15.32
C SER A 198 -9.01 10.12 -14.07
N ALA A 199 -8.45 8.91 -14.21
CA ALA A 199 -7.73 8.24 -13.14
C ALA A 199 -6.48 9.03 -12.72
N GLN A 200 -5.71 9.57 -13.66
CA GLN A 200 -4.54 10.38 -13.34
C GLN A 200 -4.91 11.65 -12.56
N ARG A 201 -5.92 12.39 -13.00
CA ARG A 201 -6.40 13.58 -12.29
C ARG A 201 -6.88 13.26 -10.88
N ARG A 202 -7.60 12.14 -10.72
CA ARG A 202 -8.09 11.68 -9.44
C ARG A 202 -6.95 11.26 -8.51
N LEU A 203 -5.96 10.53 -9.03
CA LEU A 203 -4.76 10.15 -8.28
C LEU A 203 -3.97 11.38 -7.81
N ASP A 204 -3.76 12.34 -8.69
CA ASP A 204 -3.08 13.59 -8.37
C ASP A 204 -3.80 14.30 -7.20
N SER A 205 -5.11 14.51 -7.33
CA SER A 205 -5.92 15.12 -6.28
C SER A 205 -5.92 14.33 -4.98
N PHE A 206 -5.88 13.00 -5.04
CA PHE A 206 -5.81 12.13 -3.87
C PHE A 206 -4.46 12.27 -3.15
N LEU A 207 -3.34 12.21 -3.89
CA LEU A 207 -2.00 12.34 -3.34
C LEU A 207 -1.72 13.75 -2.81
N ASP A 208 -2.24 14.79 -3.47
CA ASP A 208 -2.07 16.17 -3.03
C ASP A 208 -2.74 16.44 -1.68
N ARG A 209 -3.89 15.81 -1.42
CA ARG A 209 -4.62 15.91 -0.14
C ARG A 209 -4.03 15.06 0.98
N THR A 210 -3.18 14.09 0.66
CA THR A 210 -2.55 13.21 1.64
C THR A 210 -1.31 13.88 2.25
N GLY A 211 -1.22 13.88 3.57
CA GLY A 211 -0.08 14.45 4.30
C GLY A 211 1.17 13.59 4.20
N THR A 212 1.25 12.56 5.04
CA THR A 212 2.41 11.63 5.06
C THR A 212 2.13 10.44 4.14
N PHE A 213 3.04 10.14 3.22
CA PHE A 213 2.88 8.90 2.47
C PHE A 213 4.20 8.21 2.09
N PHE A 214 4.07 6.89 1.89
CA PHE A 214 5.12 6.01 1.41
C PHE A 214 4.67 5.42 0.08
N PHE A 215 5.47 5.58 -0.95
CA PHE A 215 5.10 5.20 -2.29
C PHE A 215 6.17 4.31 -2.93
N ALA A 216 5.80 3.05 -3.21
CA ALA A 216 6.59 2.16 -4.03
C ALA A 216 6.03 2.16 -5.46
N SER A 217 6.83 2.56 -6.45
CA SER A 217 6.46 2.56 -7.86
C SER A 217 7.66 2.31 -8.75
N HIS A 218 7.42 1.75 -9.94
CA HIS A 218 8.41 1.66 -11.01
C HIS A 218 8.42 2.89 -11.93
N SER A 219 7.49 3.83 -11.72
CA SER A 219 7.47 5.10 -12.45
C SER A 219 8.30 6.15 -11.73
N ASP A 220 9.52 6.39 -12.21
CA ASP A 220 10.38 7.45 -11.70
C ASP A 220 9.74 8.84 -11.78
N GLU A 221 8.91 9.07 -12.80
CA GLU A 221 8.18 10.33 -12.99
C GLU A 221 7.23 10.58 -11.81
N LEU A 222 6.41 9.58 -11.43
CA LEU A 222 5.49 9.70 -10.31
C LEU A 222 6.23 9.88 -8.98
N LEU A 223 7.32 9.12 -8.78
CA LEU A 223 8.12 9.25 -7.55
C LEU A 223 8.73 10.66 -7.43
N LYS A 224 9.32 11.19 -8.50
CA LYS A 224 9.92 12.54 -8.52
C LYS A 224 8.88 13.64 -8.32
N ARG A 225 7.67 13.44 -8.86
CA ARG A 225 6.58 14.41 -8.76
C ARG A 225 6.02 14.53 -7.35
N PHE A 226 5.82 13.41 -6.67
CA PHE A 226 5.10 13.38 -5.39
C PHE A 226 5.98 13.21 -4.16
N CYS A 227 7.19 12.67 -4.29
CA CYS A 227 8.08 12.37 -3.17
C CYS A 227 9.24 13.36 -3.08
N LYS A 228 9.58 13.73 -1.84
CA LYS A 228 10.72 14.64 -1.55
C LYS A 228 11.92 13.91 -0.94
N LYS A 229 11.71 12.69 -0.45
CA LYS A 229 12.72 11.82 0.17
C LYS A 229 12.64 10.44 -0.47
N ALA A 230 13.70 9.67 -0.39
CA ALA A 230 13.71 8.30 -0.86
C ALA A 230 14.39 7.37 0.15
N PHE A 231 13.83 6.17 0.29
CA PHE A 231 14.46 5.04 0.97
C PHE A 231 14.88 4.03 -0.10
N VAL A 232 16.17 3.76 -0.18
CA VAL A 232 16.71 2.78 -1.13
C VAL A 232 16.81 1.43 -0.44
N PHE A 233 16.03 0.46 -0.91
CA PHE A 233 15.98 -0.89 -0.38
C PHE A 233 16.95 -1.81 -1.09
N GLN A 234 17.79 -2.50 -0.31
CA GLN A 234 18.66 -3.56 -0.78
C GLN A 234 18.67 -4.72 0.23
N LYS A 235 18.24 -5.91 -0.22
CA LYS A 235 18.23 -7.15 0.60
C LYS A 235 17.63 -6.96 2.01
N GLY A 236 16.50 -6.24 2.09
CA GLY A 236 15.79 -6.01 3.34
C GLY A 236 16.37 -4.90 4.23
N SER A 237 17.40 -4.19 3.81
CA SER A 237 17.97 -3.02 4.50
C SER A 237 17.66 -1.73 3.74
N ILE A 238 17.73 -0.59 4.44
CA ILE A 238 17.49 0.74 3.87
C ILE A 238 18.79 1.55 3.91
N SER A 239 19.06 2.27 2.82
CA SER A 239 20.01 3.39 2.76
C SER A 239 19.28 4.68 2.34
N PHE A 240 19.86 5.84 2.65
CA PHE A 240 19.28 7.16 2.38
C PHE A 240 20.06 7.87 1.29
#